data_5d0475c70544005a5e7354a4ca61ab12
#
_entry.id   5d0475c70544005a5e7354a4ca61ab12
#
_cell.length_a   1.000
_cell.length_b   1.000
_cell.length_c   1.000
_cell.angle_alpha   90.00
_cell.angle_beta   90.00
_cell.angle_gamma   90.00
#
_symmetry.space_group_name_H-M   'P 1'
#
loop_
_entity.id
_entity.type
_entity.pdbx_description
1 polymer ?
#
loop_
_entity_poly.entity_id
_entity_poly.type
_entity_poly.pdbx_seq_one_letter_code
_entity_poly.pdbx_strand_id
1 'polypeptide(L)'
;MEPSVNKQPTQGYTPAGQTKWTEIEHLPQWDEEFYHVYTAKKHGKWLMLKTLRPEYKDVPEYKAMLEKEFEVRYNLAHPHIIMINDLEDVPSVGMSIITDDVYGDSLASLIREHAVTPAHIDKLAHQLVDAMDYIQANHIVHHPIRPDRIIFTENIGNLKLIDVGFDQKSCLTPADAGEDVYNYGLVLLAALNAVDEPNPRLRKVAERCVAENPRDRYRDITALRLAIADRRESRIYMAIIAFLVVMIALLVWLTAAGRV
;
A
#
# COMPACT_ATOMS: atom_id res chain seq x y z
N MET A 1 15.42 -53.08 30.19
CA MET A 1 15.69 -52.01 29.17
C MET A 1 14.35 -51.41 28.82
N GLU A 2 13.98 -50.33 29.52
CA GLU A 2 12.75 -49.61 29.27
C GLU A 2 13.02 -48.50 28.22
N PRO A 3 12.13 -48.23 27.26
CA PRO A 3 12.32 -47.15 26.31
C PRO A 3 11.99 -45.79 26.94
N SER A 4 12.94 -44.88 26.90
CA SER A 4 12.78 -43.50 27.33
C SER A 4 11.79 -42.76 26.45
N VAL A 5 10.65 -42.38 27.02
CA VAL A 5 9.65 -41.50 26.38
C VAL A 5 10.20 -40.08 26.39
N ASN A 6 10.53 -39.59 25.20
CA ASN A 6 10.94 -38.20 24.96
C ASN A 6 9.71 -37.29 25.12
N LYS A 7 9.60 -36.62 26.28
CA LYS A 7 8.57 -35.61 26.52
C LYS A 7 8.97 -34.31 25.79
N GLN A 8 8.33 -34.05 24.65
CA GLN A 8 8.32 -32.71 24.07
C GLN A 8 7.65 -31.74 25.06
N PRO A 9 8.16 -30.51 25.22
CA PRO A 9 7.51 -29.52 26.05
C PRO A 9 6.18 -29.13 25.42
N THR A 10 5.09 -29.43 26.13
CA THR A 10 3.75 -28.93 25.81
C THR A 10 3.79 -27.40 25.83
N GLN A 11 3.62 -26.78 24.69
CA GLN A 11 3.32 -25.34 24.62
C GLN A 11 2.05 -25.10 25.45
N GLY A 12 2.23 -24.41 26.56
CA GLY A 12 1.13 -24.07 27.45
C GLY A 12 0.11 -23.21 26.73
N TYR A 13 -1.09 -23.74 26.60
CA TYR A 13 -2.28 -22.98 26.21
C TYR A 13 -2.53 -21.93 27.29
N THR A 14 -2.33 -20.64 26.97
CA THR A 14 -2.69 -19.53 27.86
C THR A 14 -4.19 -19.31 27.74
N PRO A 15 -4.96 -19.33 28.84
CA PRO A 15 -6.42 -19.11 28.75
C PRO A 15 -6.73 -17.75 28.16
N ALA A 16 -7.77 -17.68 27.33
CA ALA A 16 -8.32 -16.45 26.78
C ALA A 16 -8.66 -15.47 27.93
N GLY A 17 -7.85 -14.39 28.09
CA GLY A 17 -8.04 -13.38 29.12
C GLY A 17 -6.88 -12.45 29.40
N GLN A 18 -5.66 -12.79 28.99
CA GLN A 18 -4.50 -11.90 29.12
C GLN A 18 -3.66 -11.94 27.84
N THR A 19 -4.04 -11.14 26.88
CA THR A 19 -3.13 -10.81 25.76
C THR A 19 -1.96 -10.05 26.33
N LYS A 20 -0.83 -10.73 26.47
CA LYS A 20 0.38 -10.14 27.06
C LYS A 20 1.05 -9.24 26.00
N TRP A 21 0.77 -7.96 26.06
CA TRP A 21 1.54 -6.94 25.37
C TRP A 21 2.89 -6.77 26.04
N THR A 22 3.97 -6.75 25.27
CA THR A 22 5.35 -6.57 25.74
C THR A 22 6.11 -5.66 24.79
N GLU A 23 7.24 -5.13 25.27
CA GLU A 23 8.16 -4.33 24.44
C GLU A 23 7.43 -3.14 23.75
N ILE A 24 6.61 -2.40 24.53
CA ILE A 24 5.89 -1.24 24.02
C ILE A 24 6.85 -0.06 23.98
N GLU A 25 7.08 0.49 22.77
CA GLU A 25 7.99 1.59 22.51
C GLU A 25 7.32 2.66 21.65
N HIS A 26 7.44 3.93 22.06
CA HIS A 26 6.90 5.07 21.31
C HIS A 26 7.77 5.36 20.08
N LEU A 27 7.12 5.59 18.94
CA LEU A 27 7.75 5.93 17.66
C LEU A 27 7.43 7.38 17.24
N PRO A 28 8.10 8.40 17.81
CA PRO A 28 7.75 9.80 17.57
C PRO A 28 7.81 10.23 16.10
N GLN A 29 8.65 9.57 15.29
CA GLN A 29 8.78 9.83 13.86
C GLN A 29 7.54 9.43 13.05
N TRP A 30 6.64 8.65 13.64
CA TRP A 30 5.39 8.19 13.04
C TRP A 30 4.16 8.90 13.60
N ASP A 31 4.35 9.77 14.61
CA ASP A 31 3.26 10.51 15.22
C ASP A 31 2.49 11.35 14.19
N GLU A 32 1.20 11.47 14.41
CA GLU A 32 0.28 12.30 13.63
C GLU A 32 -0.28 13.43 14.52
N GLU A 33 -1.06 14.33 13.93
CA GLU A 33 -1.56 15.51 14.63
C GLU A 33 -2.29 15.14 15.95
N PHE A 34 -3.14 14.12 15.91
CA PHE A 34 -3.96 13.70 17.05
C PHE A 34 -3.52 12.36 17.66
N TYR A 35 -2.53 11.70 17.04
CA TYR A 35 -2.18 10.33 17.39
C TYR A 35 -0.71 10.19 17.78
N HIS A 36 -0.46 9.32 18.76
CA HIS A 36 0.83 8.71 18.99
C HIS A 36 0.87 7.33 18.33
N VAL A 37 2.05 6.97 17.84
CA VAL A 37 2.30 5.65 17.26
C VAL A 37 3.33 4.91 18.10
N TYR A 38 3.04 3.66 18.43
CA TYR A 38 3.92 2.78 19.17
C TYR A 38 4.19 1.51 18.36
N THR A 39 5.33 0.88 18.59
CA THR A 39 5.52 -0.53 18.30
C THR A 39 5.35 -1.33 19.57
N ALA A 40 4.86 -2.56 19.46
CA ALA A 40 4.69 -3.46 20.60
C ALA A 40 4.66 -4.91 20.14
N LYS A 41 4.91 -5.82 21.08
CA LYS A 41 4.88 -7.25 20.81
C LYS A 41 3.65 -7.91 21.41
N LYS A 42 2.92 -8.69 20.62
CA LYS A 42 1.79 -9.52 21.04
C LYS A 42 1.99 -10.94 20.54
N HIS A 43 2.02 -11.92 21.44
CA HIS A 43 2.29 -13.33 21.09
C HIS A 43 3.60 -13.54 20.29
N GLY A 44 4.61 -12.71 20.55
CA GLY A 44 5.90 -12.78 19.84
C GLY A 44 5.93 -12.09 18.47
N LYS A 45 4.81 -11.56 17.96
CA LYS A 45 4.73 -10.79 16.72
C LYS A 45 4.81 -9.29 17.03
N TRP A 46 5.62 -8.55 16.27
CA TRP A 46 5.65 -7.10 16.30
C TRP A 46 4.43 -6.52 15.59
N LEU A 47 3.84 -5.49 16.18
CA LEU A 47 2.66 -4.79 15.70
C LEU A 47 2.83 -3.30 15.93
N MET A 48 2.18 -2.48 15.13
CA MET A 48 2.07 -1.04 15.37
C MET A 48 0.74 -0.73 16.04
N LEU A 49 0.78 0.24 16.95
CA LEU A 49 -0.38 0.73 17.70
C LEU A 49 -0.54 2.22 17.38
N LYS A 50 -1.70 2.61 16.87
CA LYS A 50 -2.08 4.01 16.68
C LYS A 50 -3.13 4.38 17.72
N THR A 51 -2.81 5.29 18.63
CA THR A 51 -3.68 5.71 19.74
C THR A 51 -3.78 7.23 19.81
N LEU A 52 -4.86 7.74 20.37
CA LEU A 52 -5.01 9.18 20.62
C LEU A 52 -3.94 9.68 21.59
N ARG A 53 -3.44 10.89 21.36
CA ARG A 53 -2.57 11.58 22.30
C ARG A 53 -3.32 11.81 23.63
N PRO A 54 -2.60 11.90 24.76
CA PRO A 54 -3.20 12.03 26.09
C PRO A 54 -4.23 13.14 26.19
N GLU A 55 -4.00 14.28 25.53
CA GLU A 55 -4.89 15.45 25.53
C GLU A 55 -6.21 15.22 24.81
N TYR A 56 -6.30 14.23 23.93
CA TYR A 56 -7.49 13.91 23.14
C TYR A 56 -8.22 12.63 23.58
N LYS A 57 -7.60 11.83 24.44
CA LYS A 57 -8.13 10.50 24.84
C LYS A 57 -9.53 10.56 25.44
N ASP A 58 -9.86 11.64 26.16
CA ASP A 58 -11.15 11.78 26.84
C ASP A 58 -12.16 12.66 26.10
N VAL A 59 -11.79 13.16 24.94
CA VAL A 59 -12.64 14.00 24.10
C VAL A 59 -13.49 13.11 23.19
N PRO A 60 -14.83 13.14 23.28
CA PRO A 60 -15.73 12.23 22.55
C PRO A 60 -15.56 12.30 21.02
N GLU A 61 -15.29 13.48 20.47
CA GLU A 61 -15.12 13.70 19.04
C GLU A 61 -13.91 12.93 18.48
N TYR A 62 -12.79 12.94 19.21
CA TYR A 62 -11.59 12.20 18.77
C TYR A 62 -11.72 10.70 18.96
N LYS A 63 -12.46 10.25 20.01
CA LYS A 63 -12.80 8.82 20.14
C LYS A 63 -13.63 8.35 18.97
N ALA A 64 -14.68 9.09 18.62
CA ALA A 64 -15.50 8.77 17.46
C ALA A 64 -14.71 8.78 16.14
N MET A 65 -13.71 9.66 16.01
CA MET A 65 -12.82 9.71 14.87
C MET A 65 -11.94 8.44 14.79
N LEU A 66 -11.37 7.99 15.90
CA LEU A 66 -10.57 6.75 15.97
C LEU A 66 -11.41 5.52 15.62
N GLU A 67 -12.62 5.43 16.19
CA GLU A 67 -13.57 4.34 15.92
C GLU A 67 -14.01 4.35 14.44
N LYS A 68 -14.32 5.50 13.89
CA LYS A 68 -14.64 5.65 12.46
C LYS A 68 -13.50 5.23 11.55
N GLU A 69 -12.25 5.62 11.87
CA GLU A 69 -11.08 5.17 11.11
C GLU A 69 -10.98 3.65 11.12
N PHE A 70 -11.16 3.03 12.29
CA PHE A 70 -11.18 1.58 12.41
C PHE A 70 -12.30 0.96 11.55
N GLU A 71 -13.54 1.40 11.70
CA GLU A 71 -14.70 0.84 10.97
C GLU A 71 -14.51 0.89 9.45
N VAL A 72 -14.03 2.02 8.93
CA VAL A 72 -13.84 2.21 7.48
C VAL A 72 -12.68 1.38 6.96
N ARG A 73 -11.58 1.28 7.72
CA ARG A 73 -10.34 0.66 7.23
C ARG A 73 -10.19 -0.82 7.59
N TYR A 74 -10.93 -1.33 8.56
CA TYR A 74 -10.80 -2.72 9.05
C TYR A 74 -11.01 -3.77 7.95
N ASN A 75 -11.90 -3.51 7.01
CA ASN A 75 -12.19 -4.42 5.90
C ASN A 75 -11.30 -4.19 4.66
N LEU A 76 -10.35 -3.24 4.71
CA LEU A 76 -9.46 -3.02 3.60
C LEU A 76 -8.36 -4.10 3.58
N ALA A 77 -8.38 -4.95 2.56
CA ALA A 77 -7.40 -6.01 2.36
C ALA A 77 -6.74 -5.85 0.98
N HIS A 78 -5.56 -5.24 0.96
CA HIS A 78 -4.80 -5.01 -0.27
C HIS A 78 -3.29 -5.18 -0.02
N PRO A 79 -2.53 -5.81 -0.94
CA PRO A 79 -1.11 -6.09 -0.74
C PRO A 79 -0.26 -4.83 -0.53
N HIS A 80 -0.70 -3.68 -1.04
CA HIS A 80 0.03 -2.41 -0.99
C HIS A 80 -0.57 -1.39 0.00
N ILE A 81 -1.48 -1.83 0.87
CA ILE A 81 -2.04 -1.02 1.97
C ILE A 81 -1.77 -1.74 3.28
N ILE A 82 -1.50 -0.98 4.34
CA ILE A 82 -1.38 -1.56 5.68
C ILE A 82 -2.75 -2.07 6.15
N MET A 83 -2.79 -3.30 6.65
CA MET A 83 -4.02 -3.88 7.20
C MET A 83 -4.20 -3.50 8.66
N ILE A 84 -5.43 -3.18 9.03
CA ILE A 84 -5.83 -3.09 10.43
C ILE A 84 -6.22 -4.49 10.90
N ASN A 85 -5.62 -4.91 12.01
CA ASN A 85 -5.86 -6.24 12.59
C ASN A 85 -6.95 -6.20 13.66
N ASP A 86 -6.98 -5.13 14.47
CA ASP A 86 -7.90 -5.03 15.61
C ASP A 86 -8.01 -3.59 16.14
N LEU A 87 -8.96 -3.38 17.08
CA LEU A 87 -9.10 -2.19 17.92
C LEU A 87 -9.18 -2.66 19.37
N GLU A 88 -8.15 -2.41 20.16
CA GLU A 88 -8.06 -2.89 21.56
C GLU A 88 -7.65 -1.78 22.52
N ASP A 89 -8.08 -1.91 23.77
CA ASP A 89 -7.54 -1.12 24.88
C ASP A 89 -6.24 -1.76 25.38
N VAL A 90 -5.11 -1.18 24.95
CA VAL A 90 -3.76 -1.69 25.26
C VAL A 90 -3.31 -1.11 26.59
N PRO A 91 -2.90 -1.96 27.57
CA PRO A 91 -2.43 -1.49 28.86
C PRO A 91 -1.31 -0.45 28.74
N SER A 92 -1.39 0.63 29.50
CA SER A 92 -0.49 1.79 29.49
C SER A 92 -0.52 2.69 28.25
N VAL A 93 -1.14 2.26 27.14
CA VAL A 93 -1.27 3.03 25.88
C VAL A 93 -2.69 3.58 25.73
N GLY A 94 -3.70 2.74 25.94
CA GLY A 94 -5.12 3.05 25.76
C GLY A 94 -5.70 2.47 24.47
N MET A 95 -6.92 2.89 24.13
CA MET A 95 -7.62 2.43 22.93
C MET A 95 -6.76 2.68 21.70
N SER A 96 -6.44 1.62 20.96
CA SER A 96 -5.48 1.65 19.87
C SER A 96 -5.96 0.85 18.67
N ILE A 97 -5.81 1.42 17.48
CA ILE A 97 -5.87 0.67 16.22
C ILE A 97 -4.57 -0.12 16.09
N ILE A 98 -4.70 -1.42 15.86
CA ILE A 98 -3.59 -2.36 15.76
C ILE A 98 -3.39 -2.73 14.29
N THR A 99 -2.16 -2.54 13.81
CA THR A 99 -1.78 -2.92 12.44
C THR A 99 -0.58 -3.86 12.46
N ASP A 100 -0.30 -4.49 11.31
CA ASP A 100 0.99 -5.15 11.13
C ASP A 100 2.13 -4.13 11.25
N ASP A 101 3.25 -4.57 11.78
CA ASP A 101 4.48 -3.78 11.73
C ASP A 101 5.05 -3.80 10.29
N VAL A 102 5.55 -2.65 9.84
CA VAL A 102 6.08 -2.49 8.49
C VAL A 102 7.56 -2.11 8.59
N TYR A 103 8.41 -3.10 8.30
CA TYR A 103 9.86 -2.90 8.25
C TYR A 103 10.27 -2.44 6.86
N GLY A 104 11.03 -1.37 6.81
CA GLY A 104 11.56 -0.82 5.55
C GLY A 104 11.74 0.69 5.59
N ASP A 105 12.21 1.23 4.48
CA ASP A 105 12.48 2.65 4.34
C ASP A 105 11.30 3.40 3.74
N SER A 106 11.00 4.58 4.30
CA SER A 106 10.03 5.46 3.67
C SER A 106 10.60 6.06 2.39
N LEU A 107 9.74 6.35 1.41
CA LEU A 107 10.17 7.08 0.21
C LEU A 107 10.83 8.41 0.57
N ALA A 108 10.36 9.09 1.63
CA ALA A 108 10.97 10.34 2.11
C ALA A 108 12.40 10.13 2.62
N SER A 109 12.67 9.02 3.33
CA SER A 109 14.03 8.65 3.76
C SER A 109 14.92 8.36 2.55
N LEU A 110 14.46 7.51 1.63
CA LEU A 110 15.19 7.18 0.41
C LEU A 110 15.53 8.41 -0.44
N ILE A 111 14.60 9.37 -0.55
CA ILE A 111 14.86 10.65 -1.25
C ILE A 111 15.94 11.46 -0.53
N ARG A 112 15.83 11.61 0.79
CA ARG A 112 16.78 12.38 1.60
C ARG A 112 18.20 11.78 1.55
N GLU A 113 18.29 10.46 1.50
CA GLU A 113 19.55 9.71 1.53
C GLU A 113 20.11 9.43 0.14
N HIS A 114 19.46 9.93 -0.92
CA HIS A 114 19.81 9.66 -2.32
C HIS A 114 19.88 8.16 -2.64
N ALA A 115 19.02 7.37 -2.01
CA ALA A 115 18.97 5.91 -2.13
C ALA A 115 17.81 5.40 -3.03
N VAL A 116 17.11 6.31 -3.72
CA VAL A 116 16.06 5.93 -4.67
C VAL A 116 16.67 5.21 -5.87
N THR A 117 16.14 4.04 -6.21
CA THR A 117 16.59 3.23 -7.36
C THR A 117 15.52 3.16 -8.43
N PRO A 118 15.87 2.77 -9.69
CA PRO A 118 14.89 2.50 -10.75
C PRO A 118 13.82 1.47 -10.33
N ALA A 119 14.19 0.48 -9.53
CA ALA A 119 13.24 -0.50 -9.00
C ALA A 119 12.21 0.13 -8.04
N HIS A 120 12.60 1.11 -7.22
CA HIS A 120 11.67 1.87 -6.40
C HIS A 120 10.71 2.69 -7.27
N ILE A 121 11.20 3.31 -8.35
CA ILE A 121 10.36 4.06 -9.31
C ILE A 121 9.33 3.15 -9.97
N ASP A 122 9.74 1.98 -10.44
CA ASP A 122 8.83 1.03 -11.09
C ASP A 122 7.72 0.55 -10.13
N LYS A 123 8.10 0.16 -8.91
CA LYS A 123 7.13 -0.23 -7.87
C LYS A 123 6.22 0.92 -7.49
N LEU A 124 6.77 2.13 -7.31
CA LEU A 124 5.97 3.32 -7.01
C LEU A 124 4.94 3.55 -8.11
N ALA A 125 5.36 3.51 -9.38
CA ALA A 125 4.48 3.76 -10.52
C ALA A 125 3.30 2.78 -10.58
N HIS A 126 3.55 1.48 -10.36
CA HIS A 126 2.53 0.46 -10.52
C HIS A 126 1.76 0.17 -9.22
N GLN A 127 2.46 -0.08 -8.14
CA GLN A 127 1.85 -0.54 -6.89
C GLN A 127 1.07 0.55 -6.15
N LEU A 128 1.49 1.83 -6.27
CA LEU A 128 0.73 2.94 -5.71
C LEU A 128 -0.59 3.14 -6.45
N VAL A 129 -0.59 3.05 -7.78
CA VAL A 129 -1.82 3.15 -8.57
C VAL A 129 -2.80 2.01 -8.25
N ASP A 130 -2.28 0.79 -8.02
CA ASP A 130 -3.12 -0.33 -7.61
C ASP A 130 -3.77 -0.10 -6.25
N ALA A 131 -3.01 0.44 -5.29
CA ALA A 131 -3.55 0.81 -3.97
C ALA A 131 -4.61 1.92 -4.08
N MET A 132 -4.35 2.96 -4.87
CA MET A 132 -5.28 4.07 -5.07
C MET A 132 -6.58 3.62 -5.73
N ASP A 133 -6.50 2.76 -6.75
CA ASP A 133 -7.69 2.22 -7.41
C ASP A 133 -8.56 1.42 -6.44
N TYR A 134 -7.91 0.61 -5.58
CA TYR A 134 -8.62 -0.14 -4.55
C TYR A 134 -9.30 0.77 -3.53
N ILE A 135 -8.65 1.85 -3.08
CA ILE A 135 -9.22 2.83 -2.15
C ILE A 135 -10.43 3.53 -2.79
N GLN A 136 -10.31 3.97 -4.05
CA GLN A 136 -11.41 4.59 -4.80
C GLN A 136 -12.57 3.62 -5.03
N ALA A 137 -12.30 2.33 -5.31
CA ALA A 137 -13.33 1.31 -5.45
C ALA A 137 -14.11 1.06 -4.15
N ASN A 138 -13.51 1.35 -2.99
CA ASN A 138 -14.17 1.33 -1.69
C ASN A 138 -14.82 2.68 -1.30
N HIS A 139 -14.86 3.64 -2.22
CA HIS A 139 -15.45 4.97 -2.03
C HIS A 139 -14.83 5.79 -0.89
N ILE A 140 -13.55 5.55 -0.60
CA ILE A 140 -12.81 6.28 0.42
C ILE A 140 -12.14 7.49 -0.24
N VAL A 141 -12.31 8.66 0.38
CA VAL A 141 -11.55 9.87 0.00
C VAL A 141 -10.14 9.70 0.54
N HIS A 142 -9.18 9.72 -0.37
CA HIS A 142 -7.79 9.54 -0.01
C HIS A 142 -7.27 10.77 0.77
N HIS A 143 -6.48 10.53 1.83
CA HIS A 143 -5.64 11.60 2.37
C HIS A 143 -4.55 11.96 1.36
N PRO A 144 -4.04 13.21 1.37
CA PRO A 144 -2.93 13.58 0.49
C PRO A 144 -1.78 12.59 0.63
N ILE A 145 -1.42 11.95 -0.49
CA ILE A 145 -0.35 10.96 -0.51
C ILE A 145 0.97 11.68 -0.26
N ARG A 146 1.72 11.23 0.75
CA ARG A 146 2.99 11.82 1.14
C ARG A 146 4.11 10.79 1.09
N PRO A 147 5.34 11.19 0.71
CA PRO A 147 6.48 10.27 0.64
C PRO A 147 6.83 9.59 1.98
N ASP A 148 6.56 10.23 3.11
CA ASP A 148 6.79 9.66 4.45
C ASP A 148 5.78 8.57 4.83
N ARG A 149 4.67 8.46 4.11
CA ARG A 149 3.62 7.44 4.31
C ARG A 149 3.68 6.29 3.32
N ILE A 150 4.68 6.27 2.46
CA ILE A 150 4.97 5.20 1.50
C ILE A 150 6.21 4.46 1.96
N ILE A 151 6.08 3.20 2.35
CA ILE A 151 7.18 2.36 2.84
C ILE A 151 7.52 1.31 1.81
N PHE A 152 8.80 1.12 1.52
CA PHE A 152 9.31 -0.02 0.75
C PHE A 152 9.81 -1.08 1.73
N THR A 153 9.15 -2.23 1.76
CA THR A 153 9.45 -3.29 2.72
C THR A 153 10.80 -3.96 2.42
N GLU A 154 11.60 -4.23 3.45
CA GLU A 154 12.95 -4.81 3.32
C GLU A 154 12.97 -6.14 2.59
N ASN A 155 12.11 -7.08 2.96
CA ASN A 155 12.17 -8.47 2.49
C ASN A 155 11.87 -8.65 1.01
N ILE A 156 10.87 -7.93 0.49
CA ILE A 156 10.40 -8.07 -0.89
C ILE A 156 10.57 -6.74 -1.64
N GLY A 157 10.81 -5.67 -0.90
CA GLY A 157 10.91 -4.31 -1.42
C GLY A 157 9.59 -3.81 -2.04
N ASN A 158 8.45 -4.40 -1.66
CA ASN A 158 7.14 -3.93 -2.13
C ASN A 158 6.70 -2.69 -1.37
N LEU A 159 5.92 -1.86 -2.07
CA LEU A 159 5.33 -0.67 -1.49
C LEU A 159 4.22 -1.04 -0.50
N LYS A 160 4.19 -0.34 0.64
CA LYS A 160 3.08 -0.28 1.59
C LYS A 160 2.68 1.16 1.85
N LEU A 161 1.41 1.47 1.60
CA LEU A 161 0.80 2.74 1.97
C LEU A 161 0.23 2.61 3.38
N ILE A 162 0.71 3.42 4.31
CA ILE A 162 0.34 3.31 5.73
C ILE A 162 -0.76 4.28 6.16
N ASP A 163 -1.02 5.32 5.38
CA ASP A 163 -2.10 6.26 5.60
C ASP A 163 -2.98 6.36 4.35
N VAL A 164 -4.29 6.07 4.49
CA VAL A 164 -5.25 6.01 3.35
C VAL A 164 -6.45 6.86 3.67
N GLY A 165 -6.70 7.63 4.47
CA GLY A 165 -7.96 8.29 4.77
C GLY A 165 -9.08 7.34 5.26
N PHE A 166 -10.10 7.92 5.82
CA PHE A 166 -11.26 7.18 6.34
C PHE A 166 -12.59 7.94 6.15
N ASP A 167 -12.60 8.95 5.29
CA ASP A 167 -13.83 9.60 4.86
C ASP A 167 -14.43 8.80 3.71
N GLN A 168 -15.50 8.06 4.00
CA GLN A 168 -16.22 7.28 3.02
C GLN A 168 -17.43 8.04 2.50
N LYS A 169 -17.56 8.11 1.17
CA LYS A 169 -18.68 8.74 0.47
C LYS A 169 -19.53 7.67 -0.22
N SER A 170 -20.81 7.96 -0.45
CA SER A 170 -21.66 7.08 -1.26
C SER A 170 -21.17 6.98 -2.74
N CYS A 171 -20.49 8.02 -3.22
CA CYS A 171 -19.87 8.07 -4.55
C CYS A 171 -18.75 9.12 -4.53
N LEU A 172 -17.59 8.79 -5.08
CA LEU A 172 -16.51 9.75 -5.27
C LEU A 172 -16.85 10.69 -6.43
N THR A 173 -16.49 11.95 -6.27
CA THR A 173 -16.67 12.94 -7.33
C THR A 173 -15.48 12.94 -8.30
N PRO A 174 -15.63 13.47 -9.53
CA PRO A 174 -14.49 13.67 -10.42
C PRO A 174 -13.38 14.56 -9.83
N ALA A 175 -13.73 15.43 -8.88
CA ALA A 175 -12.74 16.25 -8.17
C ALA A 175 -11.88 15.40 -7.21
N ASP A 176 -12.50 14.49 -6.47
CA ASP A 176 -11.78 13.55 -5.58
C ASP A 176 -10.78 12.72 -6.40
N ALA A 177 -11.22 12.12 -7.51
CA ALA A 177 -10.36 11.34 -8.39
C ALA A 177 -9.24 12.18 -9.02
N GLY A 178 -9.53 13.42 -9.38
CA GLY A 178 -8.55 14.36 -9.95
C GLY A 178 -7.48 14.81 -8.93
N GLU A 179 -7.84 14.91 -7.67
CA GLU A 179 -6.91 15.23 -6.58
C GLU A 179 -5.97 14.07 -6.32
N ASP A 180 -6.46 12.84 -6.31
CA ASP A 180 -5.64 11.65 -6.19
C ASP A 180 -4.61 11.55 -7.32
N VAL A 181 -5.03 11.79 -8.57
CA VAL A 181 -4.12 11.83 -9.73
C VAL A 181 -3.04 12.89 -9.55
N TYR A 182 -3.39 14.06 -9.04
CA TYR A 182 -2.45 15.15 -8.80
C TYR A 182 -1.43 14.78 -7.71
N ASN A 183 -1.89 14.27 -6.58
CA ASN A 183 -1.03 13.83 -5.48
C ASN A 183 -0.08 12.71 -5.90
N TYR A 184 -0.57 11.74 -6.68
CA TYR A 184 0.28 10.71 -7.28
C TYR A 184 1.40 11.32 -8.13
N GLY A 185 1.06 12.30 -8.99
CA GLY A 185 2.04 13.00 -9.83
C GLY A 185 3.12 13.69 -9.04
N LEU A 186 2.78 14.37 -7.93
CA LEU A 186 3.72 15.03 -7.04
C LEU A 186 4.72 14.04 -6.44
N VAL A 187 4.22 12.92 -5.93
CA VAL A 187 5.05 11.88 -5.31
C VAL A 187 5.97 11.23 -6.35
N LEU A 188 5.44 10.90 -7.53
CA LEU A 188 6.25 10.30 -8.59
C LEU A 188 7.33 11.26 -9.11
N LEU A 189 7.03 12.56 -9.26
CA LEU A 189 8.03 13.57 -9.62
C LEU A 189 9.12 13.71 -8.56
N ALA A 190 8.75 13.74 -7.28
CA ALA A 190 9.72 13.80 -6.20
C ALA A 190 10.70 12.62 -6.24
N ALA A 191 10.20 11.41 -6.46
CA ALA A 191 11.01 10.22 -6.59
C ALA A 191 11.89 10.22 -7.86
N LEU A 192 11.32 10.63 -9.02
CA LEU A 192 12.06 10.74 -10.28
C LEU A 192 13.16 11.80 -10.28
N ASN A 193 13.04 12.80 -9.41
CA ASN A 193 14.09 13.82 -9.23
C ASN A 193 15.22 13.34 -8.29
N ALA A 194 15.00 12.27 -7.53
CA ALA A 194 15.96 11.71 -6.60
C ALA A 194 16.73 10.49 -7.17
N VAL A 195 16.42 10.07 -8.38
CA VAL A 195 17.11 8.96 -9.06
C VAL A 195 18.00 9.52 -10.17
N ASP A 196 19.22 8.98 -10.30
CA ASP A 196 20.18 9.43 -11.32
C ASP A 196 19.81 8.96 -12.73
N GLU A 197 19.10 7.84 -12.85
CA GLU A 197 18.70 7.28 -14.13
C GLU A 197 17.42 7.96 -14.66
N PRO A 198 17.46 8.59 -15.86
CA PRO A 198 16.30 9.25 -16.40
C PRO A 198 15.24 8.26 -16.88
N ASN A 199 13.99 8.46 -16.46
CA ASN A 199 12.82 7.77 -17.02
C ASN A 199 11.89 8.78 -17.69
N PRO A 200 12.15 9.16 -18.96
CA PRO A 200 11.42 10.23 -19.64
C PRO A 200 9.94 9.89 -19.88
N ARG A 201 9.61 8.61 -19.92
CA ARG A 201 8.22 8.17 -20.06
C ARG A 201 7.43 8.43 -18.79
N LEU A 202 7.89 7.93 -17.64
CA LEU A 202 7.22 8.14 -16.36
C LEU A 202 7.24 9.61 -15.96
N ARG A 203 8.29 10.36 -16.33
CA ARG A 203 8.34 11.80 -16.13
C ARG A 203 7.20 12.52 -16.86
N LYS A 204 6.95 12.21 -18.13
CA LYS A 204 5.82 12.77 -18.89
C LYS A 204 4.46 12.40 -18.28
N VAL A 205 4.34 11.18 -17.75
CA VAL A 205 3.12 10.77 -17.04
C VAL A 205 2.94 11.62 -15.77
N ALA A 206 3.97 11.75 -14.97
CA ALA A 206 3.94 12.52 -13.73
C ALA A 206 3.67 14.01 -13.98
N GLU A 207 4.35 14.63 -14.95
CA GLU A 207 4.14 16.03 -15.35
C GLU A 207 2.69 16.27 -15.82
N ARG A 208 2.10 15.33 -16.54
CA ARG A 208 0.70 15.41 -16.90
C ARG A 208 -0.24 15.30 -15.70
N CYS A 209 0.07 14.47 -14.71
CA CYS A 209 -0.71 14.37 -13.47
C CYS A 209 -0.80 15.72 -12.74
N VAL A 210 0.29 16.49 -12.74
CA VAL A 210 0.39 17.78 -12.04
C VAL A 210 0.15 19.00 -12.94
N ALA A 211 -0.38 18.81 -14.15
CA ALA A 211 -0.68 19.91 -15.06
C ALA A 211 -1.51 21.00 -14.35
N GLU A 212 -1.19 22.27 -14.62
CA GLU A 212 -1.82 23.43 -13.98
C GLU A 212 -3.33 23.41 -14.18
N ASN A 213 -3.77 23.21 -15.43
CA ASN A 213 -5.18 23.06 -15.73
C ASN A 213 -5.64 21.61 -15.43
N PRO A 214 -6.58 21.38 -14.52
CA PRO A 214 -7.09 20.03 -14.19
C PRO A 214 -7.63 19.25 -15.39
N ARG A 215 -8.10 19.92 -16.43
CA ARG A 215 -8.61 19.27 -17.65
C ARG A 215 -7.52 18.57 -18.48
N ASP A 216 -6.26 18.99 -18.30
CA ASP A 216 -5.12 18.41 -19.00
C ASP A 216 -4.56 17.19 -18.27
N ARG A 217 -4.96 16.95 -17.01
CA ARG A 217 -4.60 15.79 -16.21
C ARG A 217 -5.27 14.52 -16.73
N TYR A 218 -4.88 13.36 -16.19
CA TYR A 218 -5.66 12.15 -16.37
C TYR A 218 -6.99 12.30 -15.64
N ARG A 219 -8.07 11.85 -16.27
CA ARG A 219 -9.43 12.02 -15.76
C ARG A 219 -9.67 11.21 -14.47
N ASP A 220 -9.07 10.03 -14.40
CA ASP A 220 -9.25 9.05 -13.32
C ASP A 220 -8.05 8.10 -13.23
N ILE A 221 -8.03 7.26 -12.21
CA ILE A 221 -6.99 6.25 -11.98
C ILE A 221 -6.89 5.25 -13.12
N THR A 222 -8.00 4.90 -13.77
CA THR A 222 -7.98 3.98 -14.91
C THR A 222 -7.22 4.56 -16.10
N ALA A 223 -7.44 5.83 -16.42
CA ALA A 223 -6.69 6.52 -17.48
C ALA A 223 -5.20 6.65 -17.13
N LEU A 224 -4.87 6.90 -15.85
CA LEU A 224 -3.50 6.94 -15.36
C LEU A 224 -2.84 5.55 -15.46
N ARG A 225 -3.51 4.49 -15.04
CA ARG A 225 -3.02 3.09 -15.12
C ARG A 225 -2.68 2.71 -16.56
N LEU A 226 -3.55 3.04 -17.52
CA LEU A 226 -3.29 2.80 -18.96
C LEU A 226 -2.07 3.58 -19.48
N ALA A 227 -1.81 4.77 -18.96
CA ALA A 227 -0.64 5.56 -19.34
C ALA A 227 0.67 5.00 -18.76
N ILE A 228 0.61 4.40 -17.58
CA ILE A 228 1.74 3.76 -16.92
C ILE A 228 2.03 2.38 -17.53
N ALA A 229 1.00 1.63 -17.93
CA ALA A 229 1.16 0.30 -18.48
C ALA A 229 2.19 0.26 -19.63
N ASP A 230 3.14 -0.66 -19.56
CA ASP A 230 4.19 -0.75 -20.54
C ASP A 230 3.64 -1.33 -21.86
N ARG A 231 3.65 -0.50 -22.91
CA ARG A 231 3.27 -0.92 -24.28
C ARG A 231 4.20 -2.02 -24.83
N ARG A 232 5.34 -2.25 -24.19
CA ARG A 232 6.28 -3.29 -24.60
C ARG A 232 5.73 -4.67 -24.28
N GLU A 233 5.17 -4.88 -23.10
CA GLU A 233 4.50 -6.14 -22.74
C GLU A 233 3.31 -6.43 -23.65
N SER A 234 2.45 -5.44 -23.87
CA SER A 234 1.33 -5.57 -24.81
C SER A 234 1.79 -5.96 -26.23
N ARG A 235 2.91 -5.41 -26.72
CA ARG A 235 3.47 -5.77 -28.03
C ARG A 235 4.03 -7.20 -28.02
N ILE A 236 4.64 -7.66 -26.94
CA ILE A 236 5.13 -9.03 -26.81
C ILE A 236 3.96 -10.01 -26.83
N TYR A 237 2.91 -9.76 -26.04
CA TYR A 237 1.69 -10.58 -26.06
C TYR A 237 1.03 -10.61 -27.45
N MET A 238 0.92 -9.47 -28.12
CA MET A 238 0.39 -9.40 -29.48
C MET A 238 1.25 -10.17 -30.48
N ALA A 239 2.57 -10.13 -30.36
CA ALA A 239 3.48 -10.91 -31.19
C ALA A 239 3.35 -12.42 -30.95
N ILE A 240 3.20 -12.84 -29.68
CA ILE A 240 2.96 -14.24 -29.34
C ILE A 240 1.61 -14.72 -29.89
N ILE A 241 0.55 -13.95 -29.75
CA ILE A 241 -0.78 -14.28 -30.29
C ILE A 241 -0.71 -14.39 -31.83
N ALA A 242 -0.08 -13.42 -32.49
CA ALA A 242 0.10 -13.45 -33.95
C ALA A 242 0.88 -14.70 -34.40
N PHE A 243 1.97 -15.05 -33.68
CA PHE A 243 2.73 -16.26 -33.94
C PHE A 243 1.90 -17.52 -33.78
N LEU A 244 1.12 -17.63 -32.70
CA LEU A 244 0.22 -18.78 -32.46
C LEU A 244 -0.84 -18.91 -33.56
N VAL A 245 -1.43 -17.81 -34.01
CA VAL A 245 -2.41 -17.81 -35.11
C VAL A 245 -1.77 -18.31 -36.40
N VAL A 246 -0.57 -17.87 -36.74
CA VAL A 246 0.18 -18.34 -37.92
C VAL A 246 0.50 -19.82 -37.81
N MET A 247 0.93 -20.29 -36.65
CA MET A 247 1.20 -21.71 -36.39
C MET A 247 -0.04 -22.59 -36.58
N ILE A 248 -1.18 -22.17 -36.05
CA ILE A 248 -2.46 -22.88 -36.20
C ILE A 248 -2.88 -22.91 -37.68
N ALA A 249 -2.78 -21.78 -38.38
CA ALA A 249 -3.10 -21.73 -39.81
C ALA A 249 -2.19 -22.66 -40.63
N LEU A 250 -0.90 -22.71 -40.31
CA LEU A 250 0.04 -23.64 -40.96
C LEU A 250 -0.30 -25.10 -40.71
N LEU A 251 -0.66 -25.46 -39.47
CA LEU A 251 -1.08 -26.81 -39.11
C LEU A 251 -2.36 -27.23 -39.84
N VAL A 252 -3.35 -26.36 -39.89
CA VAL A 252 -4.60 -26.58 -40.64
C VAL A 252 -4.30 -26.77 -42.15
N TRP A 253 -3.42 -25.93 -42.72
CA TRP A 253 -3.02 -26.05 -44.12
C TRP A 253 -2.31 -27.38 -44.40
N LEU A 254 -1.35 -27.80 -43.55
CA LEU A 254 -0.63 -29.06 -43.68
C LEU A 254 -1.57 -30.27 -43.57
N THR A 255 -2.55 -30.25 -42.63
CA THR A 255 -3.53 -31.30 -42.51
C THR A 255 -4.49 -31.35 -43.69
N ALA A 256 -4.84 -30.21 -44.26
CA ALA A 256 -5.68 -30.13 -45.48
C ALA A 256 -4.91 -30.57 -46.74
N ALA A 257 -3.63 -30.18 -46.87
CA ALA A 257 -2.75 -30.53 -47.99
C ALA A 257 -2.35 -32.02 -47.98
N GLY A 258 -2.26 -32.67 -46.81
CA GLY A 258 -1.92 -34.08 -46.71
C GLY A 258 -3.13 -35.03 -46.92
N ARG A 259 -4.29 -34.51 -47.30
CA ARG A 259 -5.52 -35.25 -47.59
C ARG A 259 -5.80 -35.38 -49.12
N VAL A 260 -4.86 -35.04 -49.95
CA VAL A 260 -4.92 -35.27 -51.41
C VAL A 260 -4.12 -36.50 -51.77
#